data_f7a1c7e32df7018f2f5c3ecbd085c3cc
#
_entry.id   f7a1c7e32df7018f2f5c3ecbd085c3cc
#
_cell.length_a   1.000
_cell.length_b   1.000
_cell.length_c   1.000
_cell.angle_alpha   90.00
_cell.angle_beta   90.00
_cell.angle_gamma   90.00
#
_symmetry.space_group_name_H-M   'P 1'
#
loop_
_entity.id
_entity.type
_entity.pdbx_description
1 polymer ?
#
loop_
_entity_poly.entity_id
_entity_poly.type
_entity_poly.pdbx_seq_one_letter_code
_entity_poly.pdbx_strand_id
1 'polypeptide(L)'
;MFEQGGSKDVENFAIELVKDFSKRCPPDVPAEGARQAVFARAVDDLLSRVAEFQRAKHLGVYGKAKFGTAFKHQLKDLGYEEELVDELVRTLLIRMSGK
;
A
#
# COMPACT_ATOMS: atom_id res chain seq x y z
N MET A 1 9.94 15.95 -19.32
CA MET A 1 9.76 15.80 -18.95
C MET A 1 8.97 15.55 -18.46
N PHE A 2 8.61 15.46 -18.22
CA PHE A 2 7.95 15.37 -17.80
C PHE A 2 7.29 14.41 -17.38
N GLU A 3 6.76 14.03 -17.15
CA GLU A 3 6.18 13.02 -16.86
C GLU A 3 6.71 12.28 -15.80
N GLN A 4 7.70 12.53 -15.40
CA GLN A 4 8.28 12.01 -14.27
C GLN A 4 7.51 12.37 -13.07
N GLY A 5 6.78 13.42 -13.10
CA GLY A 5 5.96 13.85 -12.02
C GLY A 5 5.00 12.76 -11.58
N GLY A 6 4.45 12.04 -12.54
CA GLY A 6 3.52 10.98 -12.23
C GLY A 6 4.14 9.87 -11.42
N SER A 7 5.37 9.53 -11.74
CA SER A 7 6.08 8.49 -11.05
C SER A 7 6.34 8.87 -9.60
N LYS A 8 6.75 10.10 -9.40
CA LYS A 8 7.01 10.58 -8.07
C LYS A 8 5.76 10.62 -7.23
N ASP A 9 4.64 11.01 -7.83
CA ASP A 9 3.38 11.03 -7.12
C ASP A 9 3.03 9.65 -6.62
N VAL A 10 3.24 8.65 -7.44
CA VAL A 10 2.93 7.28 -7.07
C VAL A 10 3.80 6.84 -5.91
N GLU A 11 5.08 7.13 -5.99
CA GLU A 11 5.99 6.75 -4.93
C GLU A 11 5.66 7.44 -3.63
N ASN A 12 5.41 8.74 -3.70
CA ASN A 12 5.08 9.50 -2.50
C ASN A 12 3.81 9.00 -1.87
N PHE A 13 2.83 8.65 -2.70
CA PHE A 13 1.58 8.13 -2.19
C PHE A 13 1.81 6.81 -1.44
N ALA A 14 2.64 5.94 -2.00
CA ALA A 14 2.95 4.67 -1.35
C ALA A 14 3.62 4.90 0.00
N ILE A 15 4.56 5.83 0.04
CA ILE A 15 5.26 6.12 1.28
C ILE A 15 4.29 6.63 2.35
N GLU A 16 3.39 7.53 1.95
CA GLU A 16 2.43 8.07 2.90
C GLU A 16 1.50 6.99 3.43
N LEU A 17 1.05 6.12 2.53
CA LEU A 17 0.18 5.04 2.95
C LEU A 17 0.84 4.14 3.96
N VAL A 18 2.09 3.78 3.71
CA VAL A 18 2.81 2.90 4.62
C VAL A 18 3.03 3.59 5.95
N LYS A 19 3.32 4.87 5.93
CA LYS A 19 3.50 5.59 7.18
C LYS A 19 2.24 5.56 8.02
N ASP A 20 1.10 5.82 7.40
CA ASP A 20 -0.17 5.80 8.11
C ASP A 20 -0.47 4.40 8.63
N PHE A 21 -0.23 3.41 7.79
CA PHE A 21 -0.50 2.04 8.17
C PHE A 21 0.38 1.65 9.37
N SER A 22 1.63 2.04 9.35
CA SER A 22 2.55 1.66 10.41
C SER A 22 2.19 2.30 11.74
N LYS A 23 1.51 3.42 11.71
CA LYS A 23 1.07 4.05 12.93
C LYS A 23 -0.03 3.25 13.60
N ARG A 24 -0.87 2.63 12.78
CA ARG A 24 -1.96 1.81 13.30
C ARG A 24 -1.52 0.40 13.61
N CYS A 25 -0.65 -0.13 12.75
CA CYS A 25 -0.21 -1.52 12.87
C CYS A 25 1.30 -1.58 12.80
N PRO A 26 1.97 -1.30 13.91
CA PRO A 26 3.45 -1.33 13.90
C PRO A 26 3.97 -2.71 13.51
N PRO A 27 5.11 -2.77 12.87
CA PRO A 27 5.63 -4.04 12.37
C PRO A 27 6.00 -5.04 13.45
N ASP A 28 6.33 -4.56 14.62
CA ASP A 28 6.77 -5.49 15.67
C ASP A 28 5.64 -5.91 16.60
N VAL A 29 4.40 -5.61 16.24
CA VAL A 29 3.26 -6.00 17.04
C VAL A 29 2.43 -7.00 16.25
N PRO A 30 2.24 -8.22 16.77
CA PRO A 30 1.48 -9.23 16.01
C PRO A 30 0.02 -8.86 15.86
N ALA A 31 -0.54 -9.24 14.74
CA ALA A 31 -1.95 -8.98 14.47
C ALA A 31 -2.77 -10.13 14.99
N GLU A 32 -3.07 -10.10 16.27
CA GLU A 32 -3.83 -11.16 16.89
C GLU A 32 -4.92 -10.61 17.78
N GLY A 33 -5.96 -11.37 17.94
CA GLY A 33 -7.04 -11.00 18.83
C GLY A 33 -7.62 -9.64 18.47
N ALA A 34 -7.70 -8.77 19.46
CA ALA A 34 -8.26 -7.46 19.23
C ALA A 34 -7.50 -6.68 18.17
N ARG A 35 -6.23 -6.97 18.03
CA ARG A 35 -5.44 -6.28 17.04
C ARG A 35 -5.79 -6.69 15.63
N GLN A 36 -6.35 -7.86 15.47
CA GLN A 36 -6.76 -8.32 14.17
C GLN A 36 -7.83 -7.41 13.60
N ALA A 37 -8.72 -6.93 14.44
CA ALA A 37 -9.76 -6.01 13.99
C ALA A 37 -9.16 -4.69 13.55
N VAL A 38 -8.18 -4.21 14.30
CA VAL A 38 -7.51 -2.98 13.93
C VAL A 38 -6.76 -3.15 12.61
N PHE A 39 -6.13 -4.30 12.47
CA PHE A 39 -5.39 -4.59 11.26
C PHE A 39 -6.33 -4.62 10.05
N ALA A 40 -7.46 -5.29 10.19
CA ALA A 40 -8.42 -5.39 9.10
C ALA A 40 -8.94 -4.02 8.69
N ARG A 41 -9.19 -3.17 9.67
CA ARG A 41 -9.63 -1.82 9.39
C ARG A 41 -8.59 -1.02 8.67
N ALA A 42 -7.34 -1.17 9.10
CA ALA A 42 -6.25 -0.45 8.47
C ALA A 42 -6.10 -0.86 7.02
N VAL A 43 -6.24 -2.16 6.75
CA VAL A 43 -6.15 -2.65 5.38
C VAL A 43 -7.31 -2.12 4.54
N ASP A 44 -8.51 -2.12 5.11
CA ASP A 44 -9.66 -1.57 4.41
C ASP A 44 -9.44 -0.12 4.04
N ASP A 45 -8.89 0.63 4.95
CA ASP A 45 -8.61 2.03 4.73
C ASP A 45 -7.59 2.20 3.61
N LEU A 46 -6.57 1.35 3.62
CA LEU A 46 -5.57 1.37 2.56
C LEU A 46 -6.23 1.16 1.20
N LEU A 47 -7.09 0.15 1.14
CA LEU A 47 -7.74 -0.19 -0.12
C LEU A 47 -8.61 0.95 -0.64
N SER A 48 -9.30 1.61 0.27
CA SER A 48 -10.14 2.74 -0.12
C SER A 48 -9.31 3.88 -0.68
N ARG A 49 -8.22 4.18 -0.02
CA ARG A 49 -7.37 5.28 -0.47
C ARG A 49 -6.69 4.97 -1.78
N VAL A 50 -6.29 3.72 -1.96
CA VAL A 50 -5.67 3.31 -3.21
C VAL A 50 -6.68 3.42 -4.35
N ALA A 51 -7.90 3.00 -4.10
CA ALA A 51 -8.93 3.07 -5.12
C ALA A 51 -9.18 4.50 -5.54
N GLU A 52 -9.21 5.41 -4.59
CA GLU A 52 -9.40 6.81 -4.89
C GLU A 52 -8.24 7.39 -5.68
N PHE A 53 -7.04 7.05 -5.26
CA PHE A 53 -5.86 7.53 -5.94
C PHE A 53 -5.82 7.04 -7.37
N GLN A 54 -6.13 5.76 -7.56
CA GLN A 54 -6.14 5.16 -8.87
C GLN A 54 -7.13 5.85 -9.79
N ARG A 55 -8.29 6.16 -9.24
CA ARG A 55 -9.33 6.82 -10.01
C ARG A 55 -8.91 8.22 -10.41
N ALA A 56 -8.31 8.94 -9.46
CA ALA A 56 -7.92 10.32 -9.72
C ALA A 56 -6.74 10.42 -10.67
N LYS A 57 -5.82 9.48 -10.60
CA LYS A 57 -4.60 9.55 -11.41
C LYS A 57 -4.63 8.67 -12.64
N HIS A 58 -5.61 7.79 -12.76
CA HIS A 58 -5.69 6.92 -13.93
C HIS A 58 -4.42 6.12 -14.12
N LEU A 59 -4.04 5.38 -13.10
CA LEU A 59 -2.83 4.57 -13.17
C LEU A 59 -2.97 3.49 -14.23
N GLY A 60 -1.97 3.40 -15.09
CA GLY A 60 -1.92 2.30 -16.03
C GLY A 60 -1.18 1.13 -15.42
N VAL A 61 -0.86 0.16 -16.27
CA VAL A 61 -0.14 -1.01 -15.80
C VAL A 61 1.18 -0.62 -15.17
N TYR A 62 1.87 0.29 -15.82
CA TYR A 62 3.16 0.73 -15.31
C TYR A 62 3.01 1.41 -13.95
N GLY A 63 2.01 2.27 -13.82
CA GLY A 63 1.78 2.95 -12.56
C GLY A 63 1.45 2.01 -11.43
N LYS A 64 0.65 0.99 -11.72
CA LYS A 64 0.31 0.01 -10.70
C LYS A 64 1.54 -0.77 -10.25
N ALA A 65 2.38 -1.16 -11.19
CA ALA A 65 3.59 -1.89 -10.85
C ALA A 65 4.52 -1.01 -10.03
N LYS A 66 4.62 0.24 -10.41
CA LYS A 66 5.45 1.17 -9.68
C LYS A 66 4.97 1.34 -8.25
N PHE A 67 3.66 1.48 -8.09
CA PHE A 67 3.08 1.61 -6.77
C PHE A 67 3.36 0.37 -5.93
N GLY A 68 3.14 -0.80 -6.50
CA GLY A 68 3.35 -2.05 -5.78
C GLY A 68 4.79 -2.18 -5.31
N THR A 69 5.72 -1.84 -6.17
CA THR A 69 7.13 -1.93 -5.82
C THR A 69 7.50 -0.97 -4.69
N ALA A 70 7.04 0.27 -4.81
CA ALA A 70 7.35 1.27 -3.78
C ALA A 70 6.71 0.89 -2.46
N PHE A 71 5.47 0.42 -2.50
CA PHE A 71 4.75 0.02 -1.31
C PHE A 71 5.48 -1.14 -0.62
N LYS A 72 5.89 -2.11 -1.40
CA LYS A 72 6.60 -3.26 -0.88
C LYS A 72 7.91 -2.86 -0.22
N HIS A 73 8.67 -2.01 -0.90
CA HIS A 73 9.95 -1.55 -0.36
C HIS A 73 9.78 -0.83 0.96
N GLN A 74 8.79 0.02 1.05
CA GLN A 74 8.56 0.77 2.27
C GLN A 74 8.22 -0.14 3.43
N LEU A 75 7.38 -1.13 3.19
CA LEU A 75 7.01 -2.06 4.24
C LEU A 75 8.23 -2.85 4.72
N LYS A 76 9.04 -3.29 3.79
CA LYS A 76 10.23 -4.05 4.16
C LYS A 76 11.22 -3.18 4.94
N ASP A 77 11.35 -1.94 4.53
CA ASP A 77 12.24 -1.02 5.23
C ASP A 77 11.82 -0.83 6.68
N LEU A 78 10.54 -0.87 6.95
CA LEU A 78 10.06 -0.69 8.30
C LEU A 78 10.14 -1.96 9.13
N GLY A 79 10.44 -3.09 8.50
CA GLY A 79 10.63 -4.32 9.24
C GLY A 79 9.46 -5.28 9.24
N TYR A 80 8.51 -5.08 8.38
CA TYR A 80 7.39 -6.02 8.30
C TYR A 80 7.86 -7.36 7.71
N GLU A 81 7.20 -8.41 8.13
CA GLU A 81 7.53 -9.74 7.66
C GLU A 81 7.25 -9.87 6.18
N GLU A 82 8.09 -10.63 5.52
CA GLU A 82 7.96 -10.78 4.07
C GLU A 82 6.63 -11.36 3.67
N GLU A 83 6.14 -12.33 4.42
CA GLU A 83 4.85 -12.94 4.12
C GLU A 83 3.74 -11.92 4.17
N LEU A 84 3.75 -11.08 5.18
CA LEU A 84 2.75 -10.06 5.33
C LEU A 84 2.85 -9.05 4.19
N VAL A 85 4.07 -8.66 3.87
CA VAL A 85 4.30 -7.71 2.80
C VAL A 85 3.74 -8.25 1.48
N ASP A 86 4.05 -9.50 1.18
CA ASP A 86 3.59 -10.11 -0.06
C ASP A 86 2.07 -10.16 -0.12
N GLU A 87 1.47 -10.49 0.99
CA GLU A 87 0.03 -10.59 1.04
C GLU A 87 -0.64 -9.25 0.84
N LEU A 88 -0.13 -8.22 1.49
CA LEU A 88 -0.68 -6.90 1.34
C LEU A 88 -0.55 -6.39 -0.10
N VAL A 89 0.64 -6.58 -0.67
CA VAL A 89 0.87 -6.13 -2.03
C VAL A 89 -0.05 -6.85 -3.00
N ARG A 90 -0.17 -8.15 -2.83
CA ARG A 90 -1.03 -8.94 -3.69
C ARG A 90 -2.48 -8.48 -3.60
N THR A 91 -2.95 -8.26 -2.37
CA THR A 91 -4.32 -7.82 -2.16
C THR A 91 -4.57 -6.48 -2.84
N LEU A 92 -3.64 -5.55 -2.68
CA LEU A 92 -3.78 -4.25 -3.31
C LEU A 92 -3.81 -4.35 -4.83
N LEU A 93 -2.90 -5.14 -5.38
CA LEU A 93 -2.83 -5.24 -6.83
C LEU A 93 -4.09 -5.90 -7.41
N ILE A 94 -4.59 -6.90 -6.72
CA ILE A 94 -5.82 -7.56 -7.17
C ILE A 94 -6.97 -6.57 -7.17
N ARG A 95 -7.09 -5.78 -6.10
CA ARG A 95 -8.15 -4.79 -6.03
C ARG A 95 -8.01 -3.74 -7.11
N MET A 96 -6.79 -3.33 -7.38
CA MET A 96 -6.56 -2.32 -8.40
C MET A 96 -6.87 -2.84 -9.78
N SER A 97 -6.65 -4.11 -10.03
CA SER A 97 -6.91 -4.69 -11.34
C SER A 97 -8.33 -5.16 -11.50
N GLY A 98 -8.95 -5.55 -10.43
CA GLY A 98 -10.18 -6.27 -10.51
C GLY A 98 -11.41 -5.44 -10.61
N LYS A 99 -11.33 -4.41 -10.94
CA LYS A 99 -12.46 -3.71 -11.09
C LYS A 99 -13.36 -3.85 -10.07
#